data_43ddccf5845c9f42771fec60e5bb2310
#
_entry.id   43ddccf5845c9f42771fec60e5bb2310
#
_cell.length_a   1.000
_cell.length_b   1.000
_cell.length_c   1.000
_cell.angle_alpha   90.00
_cell.angle_beta   90.00
_cell.angle_gamma   90.00
#
_symmetry.space_group_name_H-M   'P 1'
#
loop_
_entity.id
_entity.type
_entity.pdbx_description
1 polymer ?
#
loop_
_entity_poly.entity_id
_entity_poly.type
_entity_poly.pdbx_seq_one_letter_code
_entity_poly.pdbx_strand_id
1 'polypeptide(L)'
;VEVTGRDTGESVYKHVEQEEKQRNAIVPNKKQFVTNVKKIFQMIPIVIILAVIFAFIKLLQKKRKWNQMTNKEKVLFYEKQLEKYAENGAKSRNNSNSMTSEIIEKARYSNKDITRHELNLVKRHLDLLKRKNGNVTKILTKLK
;
A
#
# COMPACT_ATOMS: atom_id res chain seq x y z
N VAL A 1 46.99 71.65 -11.53
CA VAL A 1 45.97 70.77 -10.93
C VAL A 1 46.01 69.44 -11.74
N GLU A 2 46.76 68.51 -11.24
CA GLU A 2 46.77 67.12 -11.76
C GLU A 2 45.57 66.33 -11.23
N VAL A 3 44.69 65.88 -12.12
CA VAL A 3 43.58 64.99 -11.77
C VAL A 3 44.06 63.56 -12.08
N THR A 4 44.47 62.85 -11.06
CA THR A 4 44.78 61.44 -11.10
C THR A 4 43.50 60.62 -11.19
N GLY A 5 43.07 60.31 -12.44
CA GLY A 5 41.93 59.40 -12.72
C GLY A 5 42.41 58.08 -13.24
N ARG A 6 43.08 57.26 -12.41
CA ARG A 6 43.62 55.96 -12.87
C ARG A 6 43.17 54.73 -12.09
N ASP A 7 42.25 54.84 -11.14
CA ASP A 7 41.95 53.69 -10.25
C ASP A 7 40.56 53.11 -10.39
N THR A 8 39.73 53.57 -11.34
CA THR A 8 38.35 53.08 -11.46
C THR A 8 38.18 51.84 -12.34
N GLY A 9 39.17 51.57 -13.24
CA GLY A 9 39.07 50.45 -14.15
C GLY A 9 39.36 49.08 -13.49
N GLU A 10 40.38 49.06 -12.66
CA GLU A 10 40.86 47.77 -12.09
C GLU A 10 39.94 47.22 -11.00
N SER A 11 39.27 48.08 -10.26
CA SER A 11 38.26 47.67 -9.25
C SER A 11 36.99 47.08 -9.89
N VAL A 12 36.57 47.64 -11.03
CA VAL A 12 35.38 47.16 -11.78
C VAL A 12 35.66 45.77 -12.37
N TYR A 13 36.83 45.52 -12.94
CA TYR A 13 37.20 44.20 -13.50
C TYR A 13 37.31 43.14 -12.40
N LYS A 14 37.84 43.47 -11.25
CA LYS A 14 37.87 42.51 -10.11
C LYS A 14 36.47 42.16 -9.57
N HIS A 15 35.55 43.11 -9.58
CA HIS A 15 34.18 42.87 -9.12
C HIS A 15 33.43 41.97 -10.11
N VAL A 16 33.58 42.19 -11.41
CA VAL A 16 32.97 41.35 -12.46
C VAL A 16 33.54 39.91 -12.43
N GLU A 17 34.85 39.77 -12.24
CA GLU A 17 35.46 38.43 -12.12
C GLU A 17 35.04 37.64 -10.90
N GLN A 18 34.75 38.34 -9.78
CA GLN A 18 34.22 37.73 -8.55
C GLN A 18 32.74 37.33 -8.74
N GLU A 19 31.91 38.12 -9.40
CA GLU A 19 30.53 37.75 -9.73
C GLU A 19 30.45 36.58 -10.68
N GLU A 20 31.31 36.50 -11.71
CA GLU A 20 31.37 35.33 -12.61
C GLU A 20 31.82 34.08 -11.89
N LYS A 21 32.80 34.15 -10.97
CA LYS A 21 33.20 33.00 -10.13
C LYS A 21 32.11 32.55 -9.19
N GLN A 22 31.31 33.49 -8.62
CA GLN A 22 30.16 33.13 -7.78
C GLN A 22 29.01 32.51 -8.59
N ARG A 23 28.69 33.01 -9.77
CA ARG A 23 27.66 32.41 -10.65
C ARG A 23 28.04 30.99 -11.11
N ASN A 24 29.30 30.76 -11.42
CA ASN A 24 29.80 29.44 -11.82
C ASN A 24 29.87 28.44 -10.66
N ALA A 25 29.97 28.93 -9.39
CA ALA A 25 29.93 28.07 -8.21
C ALA A 25 28.51 27.58 -7.84
N ILE A 26 27.48 28.32 -8.28
CA ILE A 26 26.07 28.00 -7.96
C ILE A 26 25.47 27.03 -9.00
N VAL A 27 26.04 26.92 -10.20
CA VAL A 27 25.56 25.97 -11.21
C VAL A 27 26.15 24.59 -10.88
N PRO A 28 25.34 23.62 -10.37
CA PRO A 28 25.84 22.29 -10.10
C PRO A 28 26.44 21.72 -11.38
N ASN A 29 27.70 21.29 -11.29
CA ASN A 29 28.46 20.80 -12.41
C ASN A 29 27.63 19.75 -13.19
N LYS A 30 27.18 20.10 -14.39
CA LYS A 30 26.27 19.32 -15.22
C LYS A 30 26.72 17.86 -15.36
N LYS A 31 28.02 17.62 -15.34
CA LYS A 31 28.62 16.26 -15.36
C LYS A 31 28.37 15.49 -14.06
N GLN A 32 28.45 16.13 -12.88
CA GLN A 32 28.16 15.48 -11.59
C GLN A 32 26.68 15.17 -11.44
N PHE A 33 25.80 16.03 -11.92
CA PHE A 33 24.37 15.79 -11.89
C PHE A 33 23.99 14.57 -12.74
N VAL A 34 24.52 14.47 -13.96
CA VAL A 34 24.26 13.34 -14.87
C VAL A 34 24.80 12.01 -14.33
N THR A 35 25.97 12.01 -13.68
CA THR A 35 26.52 10.79 -13.05
C THR A 35 25.73 10.35 -11.83
N ASN A 36 25.20 11.28 -11.04
CA ASN A 36 24.35 10.96 -9.90
C ASN A 36 22.99 10.40 -10.35
N VAL A 37 22.41 10.97 -11.40
CA VAL A 37 21.15 10.48 -11.99
C VAL A 37 21.35 9.05 -12.54
N LYS A 38 22.44 8.76 -13.24
CA LYS A 38 22.75 7.39 -13.71
C LYS A 38 22.87 6.39 -12.56
N LYS A 39 23.51 6.75 -11.45
CA LYS A 39 23.62 5.87 -10.26
C LYS A 39 22.26 5.61 -9.64
N ILE A 40 21.40 6.62 -9.56
CA ILE A 40 20.02 6.46 -9.05
C ILE A 40 19.24 5.50 -9.95
N PHE A 41 19.33 5.65 -11.27
CA PHE A 41 18.66 4.74 -12.21
C PHE A 41 19.16 3.28 -12.10
N GLN A 42 20.44 3.06 -11.82
CA GLN A 42 20.97 1.72 -11.56
C GLN A 42 20.46 1.08 -10.27
N MET A 43 20.08 1.87 -9.25
CA MET A 43 19.54 1.36 -7.99
C MET A 43 18.05 1.03 -8.04
N ILE A 44 17.29 1.63 -8.97
CA ILE A 44 15.84 1.41 -9.11
C ILE A 44 15.48 -0.09 -9.26
N PRO A 45 16.10 -0.86 -10.17
CA PRO A 45 15.73 -2.28 -10.32
C PRO A 45 16.02 -3.10 -9.07
N ILE A 46 17.07 -2.78 -8.32
CA ILE A 46 17.41 -3.47 -7.07
C ILE A 46 16.32 -3.23 -6.02
N VAL A 47 15.87 -1.99 -5.88
CA VAL A 47 14.79 -1.64 -4.94
C VAL A 47 13.49 -2.34 -5.30
N ILE A 48 13.16 -2.43 -6.59
CA ILE A 48 11.96 -3.13 -7.07
C ILE A 48 12.05 -4.62 -6.73
N ILE A 49 13.19 -5.27 -6.99
CA ILE A 49 13.40 -6.69 -6.67
C ILE A 49 13.25 -6.93 -5.16
N LEU A 50 13.84 -6.10 -4.32
CA LEU A 50 13.71 -6.20 -2.87
C LEU A 50 12.26 -6.03 -2.40
N ALA A 51 11.52 -5.09 -3.00
CA ALA A 51 10.11 -4.88 -2.69
C ALA A 51 9.26 -6.11 -3.06
N VAL A 52 9.51 -6.73 -4.22
CA VAL A 52 8.83 -7.96 -4.66
C VAL A 52 9.13 -9.13 -3.72
N ILE A 53 10.40 -9.33 -3.35
CA ILE A 53 10.81 -10.38 -2.41
C ILE A 53 10.11 -10.16 -1.05
N PHE A 54 10.08 -8.93 -0.55
CA PHE A 54 9.44 -8.60 0.72
C PHE A 54 7.92 -8.87 0.68
N ALA A 55 7.25 -8.49 -0.42
CA ALA A 55 5.83 -8.79 -0.63
C ALA A 55 5.58 -10.30 -0.66
N PHE A 56 6.46 -11.07 -1.33
CA PHE A 56 6.37 -12.52 -1.40
C PHE A 56 6.54 -13.19 -0.03
N ILE A 57 7.51 -12.74 0.77
CA ILE A 57 7.71 -13.22 2.15
C ILE A 57 6.45 -12.97 3.00
N LYS A 58 5.84 -11.78 2.92
CA LYS A 58 4.59 -11.47 3.63
C LYS A 58 3.43 -12.39 3.20
N LEU A 59 3.32 -12.70 1.92
CA LEU A 59 2.30 -13.63 1.42
C LEU A 59 2.53 -15.05 1.96
N LEU A 60 3.77 -15.53 1.97
CA LEU A 60 4.12 -16.85 2.53
C LEU A 60 3.82 -16.92 4.03
N GLN A 61 4.16 -15.88 4.79
CA GLN A 61 3.87 -15.82 6.23
C GLN A 61 2.36 -15.85 6.49
N LYS A 62 1.57 -15.10 5.70
CA LYS A 62 0.11 -15.13 5.79
C LYS A 62 -0.46 -16.52 5.50
N LYS A 63 0.05 -17.20 4.46
CA LYS A 63 -0.36 -18.57 4.11
C LYS A 63 0.01 -19.57 5.21
N ARG A 64 1.22 -19.47 5.79
CA ARG A 64 1.66 -20.33 6.90
C ARG A 64 0.77 -20.13 8.13
N LYS A 65 0.52 -18.88 8.53
CA LYS A 65 -0.38 -18.55 9.64
C LYS A 65 -1.79 -19.10 9.40
N TRP A 66 -2.32 -18.98 8.19
CA TRP A 66 -3.62 -19.53 7.82
C TRP A 66 -3.67 -21.06 7.94
N ASN A 67 -2.62 -21.76 7.53
CA ASN A 67 -2.56 -23.22 7.61
C ASN A 67 -2.45 -23.74 9.05
N GLN A 68 -1.85 -22.94 9.95
CA GLN A 68 -1.71 -23.28 11.37
C GLN A 68 -2.99 -23.01 12.18
N MET A 69 -3.88 -22.16 11.66
CA MET A 69 -5.15 -21.86 12.32
C MET A 69 -6.06 -23.08 12.39
N THR A 70 -6.67 -23.29 13.57
CA THR A 70 -7.72 -24.29 13.74
C THR A 70 -8.98 -23.93 12.94
N ASN A 71 -9.87 -24.89 12.70
CA ASN A 71 -11.14 -24.62 12.02
C ASN A 71 -11.98 -23.59 12.79
N LYS A 72 -11.92 -23.62 14.11
CA LYS A 72 -12.59 -22.68 15.01
C LYS A 72 -12.11 -21.25 14.80
N GLU A 73 -10.80 -21.03 14.77
CA GLU A 73 -10.21 -19.71 14.50
C GLU A 73 -10.53 -19.20 13.09
N LYS A 74 -10.56 -20.10 12.10
CA LYS A 74 -10.97 -19.74 10.73
C LYS A 74 -12.42 -19.29 10.65
N VAL A 75 -13.35 -19.93 11.38
CA VAL A 75 -14.74 -19.51 11.46
C VAL A 75 -14.86 -18.12 12.07
N LEU A 76 -14.17 -17.86 13.20
CA LEU A 76 -14.16 -16.54 13.83
C LEU A 76 -13.55 -15.44 12.94
N PHE A 77 -12.56 -15.81 12.14
CA PHE A 77 -12.03 -14.89 11.13
C PHE A 77 -13.03 -14.58 10.02
N TYR A 78 -13.79 -15.57 9.54
CA TYR A 78 -14.84 -15.36 8.55
C TYR A 78 -16.00 -14.54 9.11
N GLU A 79 -16.35 -14.71 10.39
CA GLU A 79 -17.34 -13.92 11.07
C GLU A 79 -17.02 -12.42 11.04
N LYS A 80 -15.80 -12.02 11.41
CA LYS A 80 -15.36 -10.62 11.32
C LYS A 80 -15.50 -10.06 9.90
N GLN A 81 -15.28 -10.90 8.89
CA GLN A 81 -15.50 -10.48 7.51
C GLN A 81 -16.97 -10.36 7.16
N LEU A 82 -17.82 -11.27 7.64
CA LEU A 82 -19.29 -11.20 7.45
C LEU A 82 -19.86 -9.92 8.04
N GLU A 83 -19.47 -9.56 9.26
CA GLU A 83 -19.86 -8.30 9.92
C GLU A 83 -19.51 -7.09 9.06
N LYS A 84 -18.26 -7.02 8.56
CA LYS A 84 -17.81 -5.93 7.68
C LYS A 84 -18.62 -5.81 6.38
N TYR A 85 -19.02 -6.93 5.79
CA TYR A 85 -19.86 -6.92 4.58
C TYR A 85 -21.33 -6.65 4.89
N ALA A 86 -21.82 -7.02 6.09
CA ALA A 86 -23.17 -6.71 6.54
C ALA A 86 -23.34 -5.21 6.85
N GLU A 87 -22.37 -4.56 7.44
CA GLU A 87 -22.36 -3.11 7.69
C GLU A 87 -22.40 -2.30 6.39
N ASN A 88 -21.62 -2.70 5.39
CA ASN A 88 -21.58 -2.05 4.08
C ASN A 88 -22.85 -2.30 3.23
N GLY A 89 -23.64 -3.31 3.58
CA GLY A 89 -24.87 -3.69 2.88
C GLY A 89 -26.13 -3.49 3.75
N ALA A 90 -26.34 -2.31 4.32
CA ALA A 90 -27.28 -1.92 5.38
C ALA A 90 -28.74 -2.39 5.27
N LYS A 91 -29.14 -3.30 4.40
CA LYS A 91 -30.53 -3.78 4.25
C LYS A 91 -30.71 -5.30 4.19
N SER A 92 -29.67 -6.11 4.34
CA SER A 92 -29.81 -7.59 4.27
C SER A 92 -29.69 -8.27 5.64
N ARG A 93 -30.16 -7.60 6.69
CA ARG A 93 -30.11 -8.12 8.09
C ARG A 93 -30.98 -9.34 8.34
N ASN A 94 -31.92 -9.68 7.43
CA ASN A 94 -32.96 -10.67 7.70
C ASN A 94 -32.75 -12.05 7.07
N ASN A 95 -31.61 -12.31 6.43
CA ASN A 95 -31.30 -13.63 5.89
C ASN A 95 -29.86 -14.07 6.21
N SER A 96 -29.39 -13.85 7.44
CA SER A 96 -28.30 -14.70 7.95
C SER A 96 -28.88 -16.10 8.03
N ASN A 97 -28.41 -17.02 7.15
CA ASN A 97 -28.78 -18.43 7.25
C ASN A 97 -28.63 -18.86 8.70
N SER A 98 -29.71 -19.27 9.36
CA SER A 98 -29.71 -19.69 10.77
C SER A 98 -28.57 -20.68 11.05
N MET A 99 -28.29 -21.54 10.09
CA MET A 99 -27.21 -22.52 10.10
C MET A 99 -25.79 -21.90 10.21
N THR A 100 -25.55 -20.75 9.58
CA THR A 100 -24.25 -20.06 9.69
C THR A 100 -24.09 -19.41 11.07
N SER A 101 -25.18 -18.87 11.62
CA SER A 101 -25.22 -18.32 12.97
C SER A 101 -24.93 -19.38 14.02
N GLU A 102 -25.56 -20.54 13.92
CA GLU A 102 -25.33 -21.67 14.82
C GLU A 102 -23.86 -22.16 14.80
N ILE A 103 -23.24 -22.22 13.63
CA ILE A 103 -21.84 -22.62 13.50
C ILE A 103 -20.92 -21.56 14.16
N ILE A 104 -21.22 -20.28 14.02
CA ILE A 104 -20.48 -19.19 14.63
C ILE A 104 -20.62 -19.25 16.16
N GLU A 105 -21.83 -19.42 16.68
CA GLU A 105 -22.08 -19.60 18.12
C GLU A 105 -21.36 -20.84 18.68
N LYS A 106 -21.40 -21.94 17.94
CA LYS A 106 -20.64 -23.15 18.27
C LYS A 106 -19.15 -22.85 18.35
N ALA A 107 -18.59 -22.06 17.42
CA ALA A 107 -17.19 -21.68 17.41
C ALA A 107 -16.84 -20.75 18.58
N ARG A 108 -17.76 -19.89 19.04
CA ARG A 108 -17.53 -18.97 20.16
C ARG A 108 -17.63 -19.65 21.52
N TYR A 109 -18.64 -20.45 21.73
CA TYR A 109 -19.04 -20.88 23.07
C TYR A 109 -18.92 -22.39 23.33
N SER A 110 -18.78 -23.21 22.29
CA SER A 110 -18.70 -24.66 22.47
C SER A 110 -17.24 -25.13 22.53
N ASN A 111 -16.99 -26.12 23.38
CA ASN A 111 -15.71 -26.85 23.38
C ASN A 111 -15.63 -27.90 22.24
N LYS A 112 -16.69 -28.07 21.45
CA LYS A 112 -16.69 -29.01 20.32
C LYS A 112 -15.91 -28.45 19.15
N ASP A 113 -15.20 -29.31 18.44
CA ASP A 113 -14.46 -28.94 17.24
C ASP A 113 -15.42 -28.59 16.07
N ILE A 114 -14.98 -27.66 15.26
CA ILE A 114 -15.65 -27.30 14.02
C ILE A 114 -15.17 -28.23 12.91
N THR A 115 -16.12 -28.89 12.27
CA THR A 115 -15.83 -29.78 11.15
C THR A 115 -15.44 -29.00 9.89
N ARG A 116 -14.73 -29.65 8.98
CA ARG A 116 -14.39 -29.04 7.68
C ARG A 116 -15.64 -28.68 6.87
N HIS A 117 -16.72 -29.44 7.03
CA HIS A 117 -18.00 -29.17 6.36
C HIS A 117 -18.62 -27.86 6.86
N GLU A 118 -18.70 -27.67 8.18
CA GLU A 118 -19.20 -26.44 8.81
C GLU A 118 -18.37 -25.22 8.40
N LEU A 119 -17.03 -25.34 8.38
CA LEU A 119 -16.14 -24.28 7.91
C LEU A 119 -16.45 -23.90 6.46
N ASN A 120 -16.69 -24.87 5.58
CA ASN A 120 -17.01 -24.63 4.18
C ASN A 120 -18.37 -23.94 3.99
N LEU A 121 -19.36 -24.22 4.84
CA LEU A 121 -20.67 -23.53 4.82
C LEU A 121 -20.50 -22.04 5.13
N VAL A 122 -19.76 -21.69 6.17
CA VAL A 122 -19.49 -20.29 6.53
C VAL A 122 -18.74 -19.57 5.41
N LYS A 123 -17.73 -20.24 4.82
CA LYS A 123 -16.98 -19.71 3.69
C LYS A 123 -17.86 -19.43 2.48
N ARG A 124 -18.74 -20.38 2.09
CA ARG A 124 -19.69 -20.20 0.97
C ARG A 124 -20.61 -19.01 1.20
N HIS A 125 -21.12 -18.86 2.41
CA HIS A 125 -21.97 -17.72 2.75
C HIS A 125 -21.22 -16.39 2.57
N LEU A 126 -19.99 -16.30 3.05
CA LEU A 126 -19.12 -15.12 2.85
C LEU A 126 -18.90 -14.83 1.37
N ASP A 127 -18.61 -15.86 0.56
CA ASP A 127 -18.38 -15.71 -0.88
C ASP A 127 -19.64 -15.23 -1.62
N LEU A 128 -20.83 -15.67 -1.22
CA LEU A 128 -22.10 -15.18 -1.76
C LEU A 128 -22.33 -13.70 -1.43
N LEU A 129 -22.03 -13.25 -0.19
CA LEU A 129 -22.13 -11.85 0.19
C LEU A 129 -21.13 -10.97 -0.55
N LYS A 130 -19.90 -11.45 -0.74
CA LYS A 130 -18.89 -10.75 -1.55
C LYS A 130 -19.36 -10.54 -2.99
N ARG A 131 -19.95 -11.57 -3.62
CA ARG A 131 -20.49 -11.47 -4.98
C ARG A 131 -21.65 -10.47 -5.06
N LYS A 132 -22.59 -10.49 -4.10
CA LYS A 132 -23.69 -9.53 -4.06
C LYS A 132 -23.16 -8.09 -3.96
N ASN A 133 -22.25 -7.81 -3.04
CA ASN A 133 -21.71 -6.46 -2.86
C ASN A 133 -20.84 -6.02 -4.04
N GLY A 134 -20.07 -6.92 -4.66
CA GLY A 134 -19.29 -6.62 -5.85
C GLY A 134 -20.14 -6.28 -7.08
N ASN A 135 -21.35 -6.85 -7.20
CA ASN A 135 -22.27 -6.51 -8.28
C ASN A 135 -22.94 -5.14 -8.05
N VAL A 136 -23.27 -4.79 -6.81
CA VAL A 136 -23.86 -3.48 -6.46
C VAL A 136 -22.87 -2.35 -6.78
N THR A 137 -21.60 -2.49 -6.44
CA THR A 137 -20.56 -1.48 -6.78
C THR A 137 -20.39 -1.33 -8.28
N LYS A 138 -20.45 -2.40 -9.07
CA LYS A 138 -20.35 -2.34 -10.53
C LYS A 138 -21.56 -1.64 -11.19
N ILE A 139 -22.76 -1.77 -10.61
CA ILE A 139 -23.96 -1.11 -11.12
C ILE A 139 -23.89 0.39 -10.80
N LEU A 140 -23.49 0.76 -9.59
CA LEU A 140 -23.35 2.16 -9.17
C LEU A 140 -22.27 2.92 -9.97
N THR A 141 -21.18 2.26 -10.38
CA THR A 141 -20.16 2.88 -11.24
C THR A 141 -20.60 3.07 -12.70
N LYS A 142 -21.61 2.31 -13.16
CA LYS A 142 -22.17 2.49 -14.51
C LYS A 142 -23.26 3.56 -14.61
N LEU A 143 -23.79 4.01 -13.48
CA LEU A 143 -24.84 5.04 -13.39
C LEU A 143 -24.28 6.45 -13.13
N LYS A 144 -22.97 6.61 -13.05
CA LYS A 144 -22.24 7.89 -13.06
C LYS A 144 -21.64 8.18 -14.44
#